data_17ea581746417adefe1c3492c6d191fd
#
_entry.id   17ea581746417adefe1c3492c6d191fd
#
_cell.length_a   1.000
_cell.length_b   1.000
_cell.length_c   1.000
_cell.angle_alpha   90.00
_cell.angle_beta   90.00
_cell.angle_gamma   90.00
#
_symmetry.space_group_name_H-M   'P 1'
#
loop_
_entity.id
_entity.type
_entity.pdbx_description
1 polymer ?
#
loop_
_entity_poly.entity_id
_entity_poly.type
_entity_poly.pdbx_seq_one_letter_code
_entity_poly.pdbx_strand_id
1 'polypeptide(L)'
;MKHYRPILAAAILSAAIGFHTNDSYAQNYGYPEGKNAADLIREDTLRTGNNHHIYEYVDLHDTRAPKGYKAFYISHYGRHGSRTDHRGNEAWVVLEKELRPAYEAGILSWKGRQAYEKIVEMCEVGDGMREMLTPVGVREHKEIAGRMYRRFREVFRQSKEVEARSSTVQRCVLSMGAFCTALAAEDPKLDIDLLTGQRYMDYIAHTTGYGEATAGSDKMLKAYKKAHPRDTVSFFALMFNDPAEGRAFIKDAYHFESNLIDCANYCQCLGVEDVFHRCMPFEVYYDAWSLKNRSLYLVHCNSAEFGDKRIPIGKPLVDDIIAKADAAVAGNGRAADLRFGHDYPLMALTGYLDLQGVGGRYSFDEIDDKWFGSWNICMASNLQLVFYRNRSGDVLVKCLYNERETLINGLEPFYGPYYRWDELRKYWMERF
;
A
#
# COMPACT_ATOMS: atom_id res chain seq x y z
N MET A 1 77.62 37.33 -5.31
CA MET A 1 76.22 37.73 -5.48
C MET A 1 75.50 36.55 -6.14
N LYS A 2 74.76 35.74 -5.37
CA LYS A 2 74.02 34.59 -5.87
C LYS A 2 72.52 34.93 -5.81
N HIS A 3 71.86 34.93 -6.99
CA HIS A 3 70.43 35.16 -7.13
C HIS A 3 69.66 33.89 -6.78
N TYR A 4 68.86 33.96 -5.73
CA TYR A 4 67.81 32.96 -5.43
C TYR A 4 66.52 33.32 -6.19
N ARG A 5 66.04 32.40 -7.02
CA ARG A 5 64.68 32.41 -7.58
C ARG A 5 63.77 31.58 -6.68
N PRO A 6 62.61 32.05 -6.28
CA PRO A 6 61.63 31.22 -5.58
C PRO A 6 60.87 30.36 -6.55
N ILE A 7 60.76 29.08 -6.25
CA ILE A 7 59.89 28.09 -6.94
C ILE A 7 58.47 28.35 -6.46
N LEU A 8 57.60 28.70 -7.38
CA LEU A 8 56.14 28.78 -7.14
C LEU A 8 55.59 27.34 -7.05
N ALA A 9 55.20 26.89 -5.84
CA ALA A 9 54.48 25.69 -5.65
C ALA A 9 53.00 25.97 -6.02
N ALA A 10 52.54 25.39 -7.09
CA ALA A 10 51.10 25.39 -7.43
C ALA A 10 50.35 24.46 -6.45
N ALA A 11 49.59 25.06 -5.54
CA ALA A 11 48.64 24.33 -4.71
C ALA A 11 47.47 23.87 -5.59
N ILE A 12 47.37 22.59 -5.82
CA ILE A 12 46.18 21.96 -6.38
C ILE A 12 45.10 22.00 -5.33
N LEU A 13 44.16 22.92 -5.49
CA LEU A 13 42.95 22.98 -4.65
C LEU A 13 42.08 21.82 -5.13
N SER A 14 42.12 20.68 -4.46
CA SER A 14 41.11 19.62 -4.56
C SER A 14 39.81 20.20 -4.00
N ALA A 15 38.91 20.63 -4.87
CA ALA A 15 37.54 20.91 -4.50
C ALA A 15 36.92 19.58 -4.10
N ALA A 16 36.93 19.28 -2.80
CA ALA A 16 36.07 18.28 -2.22
C ALA A 16 34.64 18.80 -2.44
N ILE A 17 33.97 18.30 -3.49
CA ILE A 17 32.52 18.38 -3.60
C ILE A 17 32.01 17.57 -2.46
N GLY A 18 31.63 18.24 -1.38
CA GLY A 18 30.93 17.64 -0.26
C GLY A 18 29.63 17.04 -0.83
N PHE A 19 29.59 15.74 -0.92
CA PHE A 19 28.35 15.01 -1.03
C PHE A 19 27.56 15.32 0.26
N HIS A 20 26.66 16.27 0.15
CA HIS A 20 25.62 16.42 1.17
C HIS A 20 24.84 15.11 1.20
N THR A 21 24.87 14.50 2.33
CA THR A 21 24.23 13.24 2.69
C THR A 21 22.80 13.17 2.14
N ASN A 22 22.47 12.01 1.58
CA ASN A 22 21.24 11.64 0.90
C ASN A 22 19.95 11.68 1.76
N ASP A 23 19.93 12.34 2.88
CA ASP A 23 18.82 12.32 3.84
C ASP A 23 17.53 13.02 3.36
N SER A 24 17.57 13.72 2.22
CA SER A 24 16.41 14.45 1.69
C SER A 24 15.66 13.76 0.56
N TYR A 25 16.18 12.67 -0.02
CA TYR A 25 15.60 12.06 -1.23
C TYR A 25 14.73 10.84 -0.96
N ALA A 26 15.01 10.07 0.10
CA ALA A 26 14.18 8.94 0.48
C ALA A 26 13.10 9.41 1.44
N GLN A 27 11.85 9.45 1.00
CA GLN A 27 10.76 9.54 1.95
C GLN A 27 10.68 8.22 2.70
N ASN A 28 11.07 8.29 3.97
CA ASN A 28 11.13 7.12 4.84
C ASN A 28 9.71 6.54 5.01
N TYR A 29 9.50 5.28 4.56
CA TYR A 29 8.27 4.54 4.86
C TYR A 29 8.28 3.96 6.27
N GLY A 30 9.34 4.21 7.03
CA GLY A 30 9.41 3.96 8.45
C GLY A 30 8.67 5.02 9.25
N TYR A 31 8.66 4.82 10.55
CA TYR A 31 8.04 5.78 11.47
C TYR A 31 8.78 7.14 11.42
N PRO A 32 8.05 8.26 11.56
CA PRO A 32 8.67 9.57 11.78
C PRO A 32 9.59 9.51 13.01
N GLU A 33 10.62 10.34 13.01
CA GLU A 33 11.57 10.40 14.12
C GLU A 33 10.86 10.56 15.46
N GLY A 34 11.19 9.72 16.42
CA GLY A 34 10.62 9.70 17.76
C GLY A 34 9.18 9.18 17.88
N LYS A 35 8.59 8.66 16.81
CA LYS A 35 7.24 8.06 16.83
C LYS A 35 7.28 6.55 16.63
N ASN A 36 6.28 5.87 17.20
CA ASN A 36 6.02 4.45 17.00
C ASN A 36 4.58 4.24 16.48
N ALA A 37 4.20 2.98 16.26
CA ALA A 37 2.87 2.65 15.76
C ALA A 37 1.74 3.16 16.67
N ALA A 38 1.91 3.06 17.98
CA ALA A 38 0.90 3.49 18.93
C ALA A 38 0.66 5.01 18.84
N ASP A 39 1.72 5.80 18.66
CA ASP A 39 1.61 7.25 18.50
C ASP A 39 0.84 7.60 17.22
N LEU A 40 1.14 6.94 16.11
CA LEU A 40 0.46 7.16 14.84
C LEU A 40 -1.02 6.77 14.88
N ILE A 41 -1.35 5.69 15.58
CA ILE A 41 -2.74 5.24 15.75
C ILE A 41 -3.51 6.18 16.70
N ARG A 42 -2.85 6.77 17.73
CA ARG A 42 -3.49 7.79 18.57
C ARG A 42 -3.76 9.09 17.84
N GLU A 43 -2.91 9.45 16.88
CA GLU A 43 -3.12 10.63 16.02
C GLU A 43 -4.29 10.45 15.06
N ASP A 44 -4.45 9.24 14.53
CA ASP A 44 -5.55 8.87 13.64
C ASP A 44 -5.91 7.39 13.84
N THR A 45 -7.04 7.14 14.51
CA THR A 45 -7.52 5.79 14.83
C THR A 45 -7.88 4.98 13.58
N LEU A 46 -8.21 5.61 12.45
CA LEU A 46 -8.48 4.93 11.19
C LEU A 46 -7.29 4.13 10.66
N ARG A 47 -6.08 4.47 11.11
CA ARG A 47 -4.85 3.72 10.81
C ARG A 47 -4.81 2.31 11.39
N THR A 48 -5.73 1.93 12.27
CA THR A 48 -5.92 0.52 12.67
C THR A 48 -6.39 -0.38 11.52
N GLY A 49 -6.92 0.22 10.44
CA GLY A 49 -7.41 -0.50 9.27
C GLY A 49 -6.36 -1.35 8.55
N ASN A 50 -5.04 -1.13 8.78
CA ASN A 50 -3.99 -1.84 8.07
C ASN A 50 -4.21 -1.79 6.55
N ASN A 51 -4.32 -2.97 5.89
CA ASN A 51 -4.63 -3.06 4.48
C ASN A 51 -6.07 -2.65 4.10
N HIS A 52 -6.91 -2.25 5.06
CA HIS A 52 -8.22 -1.62 4.82
C HIS A 52 -8.18 -0.10 5.01
N HIS A 53 -7.03 0.46 5.38
CA HIS A 53 -6.87 1.91 5.44
C HIS A 53 -7.03 2.52 4.05
N ILE A 54 -7.76 3.63 3.93
CA ILE A 54 -7.94 4.35 2.66
C ILE A 54 -6.62 4.96 2.19
N TYR A 55 -6.53 5.30 0.91
CA TYR A 55 -5.34 5.89 0.34
C TYR A 55 -5.08 7.29 0.88
N GLU A 56 -3.98 7.46 1.63
CA GLU A 56 -3.53 8.77 2.09
C GLU A 56 -2.54 9.38 1.07
N TYR A 57 -2.97 10.46 0.39
CA TYR A 57 -2.04 11.25 -0.39
C TYR A 57 -1.23 12.17 0.52
N VAL A 58 0.08 12.15 0.35
CA VAL A 58 0.99 13.09 1.01
C VAL A 58 1.58 14.00 -0.05
N ASP A 59 1.57 15.31 0.21
CA ASP A 59 2.15 16.28 -0.72
C ASP A 59 3.64 16.01 -0.90
N LEU A 60 4.06 15.92 -2.16
CA LEU A 60 5.33 15.30 -2.51
C LEU A 60 6.36 16.31 -2.97
N HIS A 61 7.58 16.11 -2.48
CA HIS A 61 8.76 16.72 -3.08
C HIS A 61 9.25 15.82 -4.23
N ASP A 62 9.24 16.35 -5.47
CA ASP A 62 9.65 15.59 -6.65
C ASP A 62 11.05 16.01 -7.11
N THR A 63 12.02 15.12 -6.99
CA THR A 63 13.38 15.36 -7.45
C THR A 63 13.40 15.48 -8.99
N ARG A 64 13.92 16.58 -9.49
CA ARG A 64 14.00 16.80 -10.93
C ARG A 64 14.96 15.82 -11.59
N ALA A 65 14.59 15.37 -12.80
CA ALA A 65 15.47 14.54 -13.61
C ALA A 65 16.78 15.27 -13.95
N PRO A 66 17.89 14.55 -14.10
CA PRO A 66 19.15 15.13 -14.58
C PRO A 66 18.95 15.88 -15.89
N LYS A 67 19.75 16.93 -16.09
CA LYS A 67 19.66 17.76 -17.31
C LYS A 67 19.75 16.90 -18.58
N GLY A 68 18.80 17.08 -19.48
CA GLY A 68 18.74 16.38 -20.77
C GLY A 68 17.90 15.10 -20.76
N TYR A 69 17.51 14.59 -19.60
CA TYR A 69 16.60 13.45 -19.50
C TYR A 69 15.14 13.89 -19.49
N LYS A 70 14.30 13.17 -20.23
CA LYS A 70 12.85 13.38 -20.32
C LYS A 70 12.12 12.08 -20.04
N ALA A 71 11.04 12.13 -19.26
CA ALA A 71 10.19 10.98 -19.04
C ALA A 71 9.52 10.56 -20.35
N PHE A 72 9.48 9.23 -20.62
CA PHE A 72 8.92 8.69 -21.86
C PHE A 72 8.02 7.47 -21.69
N TYR A 73 8.10 6.78 -20.55
CA TYR A 73 7.32 5.57 -20.28
C TYR A 73 7.03 5.41 -18.79
N ILE A 74 5.87 4.83 -18.46
CA ILE A 74 5.46 4.49 -17.08
C ILE A 74 5.04 3.03 -17.02
N SER A 75 5.66 2.24 -16.13
CA SER A 75 5.18 0.92 -15.74
C SER A 75 4.52 1.01 -14.37
N HIS A 76 3.26 0.58 -14.26
CA HIS A 76 2.46 0.71 -13.05
C HIS A 76 1.92 -0.66 -12.61
N TYR A 77 1.89 -0.89 -11.28
CA TYR A 77 1.08 -1.90 -10.65
C TYR A 77 0.32 -1.28 -9.47
N GLY A 78 -1.00 -1.36 -9.49
CA GLY A 78 -1.89 -0.85 -8.44
C GLY A 78 -2.74 -1.95 -7.82
N ARG A 79 -2.90 -1.89 -6.50
CA ARG A 79 -3.92 -2.61 -5.76
C ARG A 79 -5.29 -2.01 -6.07
N HIS A 80 -6.37 -2.81 -6.05
CA HIS A 80 -7.74 -2.28 -6.09
C HIS A 80 -7.99 -1.23 -4.99
N GLY A 81 -8.93 -0.31 -5.21
CA GLY A 81 -9.32 0.71 -4.23
C GLY A 81 -10.18 0.18 -3.08
N SER A 82 -10.64 1.09 -2.25
CA SER A 82 -11.55 0.82 -1.12
C SER A 82 -12.76 0.03 -1.55
N ARG A 83 -13.11 -0.98 -0.73
CA ARG A 83 -14.14 -1.97 -1.03
C ARG A 83 -14.89 -2.40 0.23
N THR A 84 -16.03 -3.04 0.04
CA THR A 84 -16.74 -3.74 1.12
C THR A 84 -16.04 -5.05 1.51
N ASP A 85 -16.49 -5.66 2.60
CA ASP A 85 -15.92 -6.93 3.08
C ASP A 85 -16.07 -8.06 2.04
N HIS A 86 -15.17 -9.01 2.07
CA HIS A 86 -15.16 -10.22 1.22
C HIS A 86 -15.79 -11.44 1.91
N ARG A 87 -16.02 -11.37 3.23
CA ARG A 87 -16.64 -12.44 4.01
C ARG A 87 -18.14 -12.47 3.77
N GLY A 88 -18.76 -13.64 3.87
CA GLY A 88 -20.16 -13.85 3.57
C GLY A 88 -21.17 -13.14 4.48
N ASN A 89 -20.75 -12.82 5.69
CA ASN A 89 -21.52 -12.05 6.66
C ASN A 89 -20.69 -10.82 7.03
N GLU A 90 -21.04 -9.69 6.47
CA GLU A 90 -20.43 -8.43 6.86
C GLU A 90 -20.65 -8.20 8.35
N ALA A 91 -19.58 -7.74 9.02
CA ALA A 91 -19.59 -7.52 10.48
C ALA A 91 -20.74 -6.62 10.93
N TRP A 92 -21.03 -5.56 10.16
CA TRP A 92 -22.11 -4.61 10.46
C TRP A 92 -23.51 -5.24 10.38
N VAL A 93 -23.74 -6.18 9.43
CA VAL A 93 -25.03 -6.89 9.34
C VAL A 93 -25.27 -7.80 10.55
N VAL A 94 -24.19 -8.42 11.05
CA VAL A 94 -24.25 -9.24 12.27
C VAL A 94 -24.54 -8.37 13.48
N LEU A 95 -23.76 -7.29 13.66
CA LEU A 95 -23.90 -6.39 14.80
C LEU A 95 -25.24 -5.65 14.81
N GLU A 96 -25.77 -5.30 13.65
CA GLU A 96 -27.10 -4.67 13.54
C GLU A 96 -28.17 -5.56 14.19
N LYS A 97 -28.15 -6.86 13.84
CA LYS A 97 -29.13 -7.83 14.40
C LYS A 97 -28.92 -8.06 15.90
N GLU A 98 -27.66 -8.10 16.35
CA GLU A 98 -27.33 -8.33 17.76
C GLU A 98 -27.67 -7.12 18.64
N LEU A 99 -27.44 -5.89 18.16
CA LEU A 99 -27.65 -4.66 18.91
C LEU A 99 -29.07 -4.10 18.83
N ARG A 100 -29.87 -4.45 17.81
CA ARG A 100 -31.22 -3.93 17.64
C ARG A 100 -32.09 -4.09 18.90
N PRO A 101 -32.16 -5.26 19.56
CA PRO A 101 -32.98 -5.41 20.77
C PRO A 101 -32.49 -4.51 21.92
N ALA A 102 -31.19 -4.33 22.07
CA ALA A 102 -30.61 -3.47 23.09
C ALA A 102 -30.88 -1.98 22.80
N TYR A 103 -30.85 -1.58 21.52
CA TYR A 103 -31.21 -0.23 21.07
C TYR A 103 -32.69 0.07 21.33
N GLU A 104 -33.61 -0.84 20.97
CA GLU A 104 -35.06 -0.72 21.18
C GLU A 104 -35.42 -0.71 22.66
N ALA A 105 -34.71 -1.46 23.50
CA ALA A 105 -34.85 -1.46 24.95
C ALA A 105 -34.27 -0.20 25.63
N GLY A 106 -33.54 0.64 24.92
CA GLY A 106 -32.92 1.87 25.43
C GLY A 106 -31.78 1.65 26.42
N ILE A 107 -31.16 0.45 26.45
CA ILE A 107 -30.09 0.10 27.38
C ILE A 107 -28.68 0.46 26.85
N LEU A 108 -28.55 0.85 25.57
CA LEU A 108 -27.28 1.32 25.04
C LEU A 108 -26.89 2.68 25.63
N SER A 109 -25.62 2.84 25.95
CA SER A 109 -25.05 4.12 26.29
C SER A 109 -25.16 5.10 25.12
N TRP A 110 -24.82 6.37 25.35
CA TRP A 110 -24.73 7.33 24.25
C TRP A 110 -23.78 6.86 23.15
N LYS A 111 -22.59 6.32 23.50
CA LYS A 111 -21.62 5.78 22.53
C LYS A 111 -22.19 4.55 21.80
N GLY A 112 -22.79 3.63 22.52
CA GLY A 112 -23.43 2.43 21.94
C GLY A 112 -24.54 2.77 20.95
N ARG A 113 -25.36 3.79 21.24
CA ARG A 113 -26.39 4.28 20.29
C ARG A 113 -25.79 4.85 19.04
N GLN A 114 -24.76 5.71 19.15
CA GLN A 114 -24.06 6.23 17.98
C GLN A 114 -23.46 5.10 17.14
N ALA A 115 -22.82 4.12 17.78
CA ALA A 115 -22.27 2.96 17.07
C ALA A 115 -23.37 2.18 16.32
N TYR A 116 -24.53 1.92 16.97
CA TYR A 116 -25.64 1.23 16.31
C TYR A 116 -26.17 2.03 15.10
N GLU A 117 -26.38 3.33 15.23
CA GLU A 117 -26.84 4.19 14.13
C GLU A 117 -25.87 4.17 12.96
N LYS A 118 -24.55 4.17 13.21
CA LYS A 118 -23.52 4.06 12.15
C LYS A 118 -23.45 2.63 11.58
N ILE A 119 -23.73 1.60 12.36
CA ILE A 119 -23.88 0.23 11.86
C ILE A 119 -25.05 0.13 10.88
N VAL A 120 -26.18 0.75 11.19
CA VAL A 120 -27.33 0.82 10.27
C VAL A 120 -26.96 1.54 8.98
N GLU A 121 -26.27 2.69 9.05
CA GLU A 121 -25.75 3.39 7.88
C GLU A 121 -24.79 2.50 7.04
N MET A 122 -23.90 1.75 7.69
CA MET A 122 -23.02 0.79 6.99
C MET A 122 -23.82 -0.32 6.29
N CYS A 123 -24.91 -0.81 6.90
CA CYS A 123 -25.80 -1.76 6.25
C CYS A 123 -26.44 -1.18 4.98
N GLU A 124 -26.94 0.05 5.05
CA GLU A 124 -27.58 0.72 3.90
C GLU A 124 -26.61 0.98 2.77
N VAL A 125 -25.42 1.51 3.08
CA VAL A 125 -24.37 1.79 2.08
C VAL A 125 -23.80 0.51 1.48
N GLY A 126 -23.68 -0.56 2.28
CA GLY A 126 -23.09 -1.84 1.89
C GLY A 126 -24.05 -2.82 1.22
N ASP A 127 -25.37 -2.53 1.17
CA ASP A 127 -26.38 -3.47 0.64
C ASP A 127 -26.07 -3.81 -0.83
N GLY A 128 -26.03 -5.13 -1.12
CA GLY A 128 -25.72 -5.63 -2.45
C GLY A 128 -24.27 -5.38 -2.93
N MET A 129 -23.40 -4.79 -2.12
CA MET A 129 -22.04 -4.35 -2.51
C MET A 129 -20.93 -5.32 -2.10
N ARG A 130 -21.23 -6.56 -1.75
CA ARG A 130 -20.22 -7.52 -1.28
C ARG A 130 -19.02 -7.62 -2.22
N GLU A 131 -17.80 -7.46 -1.68
CA GLU A 131 -16.52 -7.46 -2.41
C GLU A 131 -16.36 -6.36 -3.47
N MET A 132 -17.34 -5.47 -3.60
CA MET A 132 -17.37 -4.47 -4.66
C MET A 132 -16.57 -3.23 -4.27
N LEU A 133 -15.99 -2.59 -5.29
CA LEU A 133 -15.35 -1.29 -5.16
C LEU A 133 -16.39 -0.26 -4.69
N THR A 134 -16.05 0.51 -3.66
CA THR A 134 -16.93 1.58 -3.14
C THR A 134 -16.72 2.90 -3.88
N PRO A 135 -17.61 3.89 -3.71
CA PRO A 135 -17.37 5.24 -4.22
C PRO A 135 -16.06 5.88 -3.71
N VAL A 136 -15.60 5.51 -2.50
CA VAL A 136 -14.28 5.91 -1.98
C VAL A 136 -13.19 5.35 -2.88
N GLY A 137 -13.21 4.03 -3.18
CA GLY A 137 -12.22 3.38 -4.04
C GLY A 137 -12.21 3.93 -5.47
N VAL A 138 -13.37 4.31 -5.99
CA VAL A 138 -13.46 5.01 -7.29
C VAL A 138 -12.73 6.35 -7.25
N ARG A 139 -12.93 7.16 -6.19
CA ARG A 139 -12.23 8.45 -6.03
C ARG A 139 -10.72 8.27 -5.92
N GLU A 140 -10.24 7.31 -5.09
CA GLU A 140 -8.82 6.99 -4.93
C GLU A 140 -8.15 6.80 -6.30
N HIS A 141 -8.68 5.94 -7.14
CA HIS A 141 -8.10 5.67 -8.46
C HIS A 141 -8.18 6.85 -9.42
N LYS A 142 -9.28 7.60 -9.43
CA LYS A 142 -9.40 8.81 -10.25
C LYS A 142 -8.37 9.87 -9.87
N GLU A 143 -8.16 10.08 -8.58
CA GLU A 143 -7.20 11.05 -8.07
C GLU A 143 -5.75 10.65 -8.38
N ILE A 144 -5.37 9.39 -8.16
CA ILE A 144 -4.04 8.86 -8.51
C ILE A 144 -3.78 9.04 -10.01
N ALA A 145 -4.76 8.70 -10.86
CA ALA A 145 -4.64 8.85 -12.31
C ALA A 145 -4.44 10.30 -12.74
N GLY A 146 -5.23 11.22 -12.18
CA GLY A 146 -5.10 12.65 -12.47
C GLY A 146 -3.73 13.21 -12.03
N ARG A 147 -3.23 12.80 -10.84
CA ARG A 147 -1.90 13.20 -10.38
C ARG A 147 -0.80 12.60 -11.25
N MET A 148 -0.89 11.32 -11.63
CA MET A 148 0.05 10.68 -12.56
C MET A 148 0.13 11.45 -13.89
N TYR A 149 -1.01 11.76 -14.51
CA TYR A 149 -1.05 12.52 -15.76
C TYR A 149 -0.39 13.89 -15.62
N ARG A 150 -0.78 14.67 -14.60
CA ARG A 150 -0.25 16.03 -14.40
C ARG A 150 1.24 16.04 -14.11
N ARG A 151 1.74 15.08 -13.32
CA ARG A 151 3.16 14.94 -12.95
C ARG A 151 4.03 14.51 -14.13
N PHE A 152 3.52 13.61 -14.98
CA PHE A 152 4.28 13.02 -16.10
C PHE A 152 3.64 13.31 -17.46
N ARG A 153 3.08 14.51 -17.64
CA ARG A 153 2.39 14.92 -18.87
C ARG A 153 3.24 14.72 -20.13
N GLU A 154 4.55 14.82 -20.05
CA GLU A 154 5.46 14.65 -21.18
C GLU A 154 5.47 13.21 -21.71
N VAL A 155 5.24 12.20 -20.89
CA VAL A 155 5.09 10.80 -21.31
C VAL A 155 3.91 10.68 -22.27
N PHE A 156 2.75 11.18 -21.87
CA PHE A 156 1.50 11.13 -22.62
C PHE A 156 1.46 12.07 -23.83
N ARG A 157 2.40 13.01 -23.92
CA ARG A 157 2.61 13.84 -25.15
C ARG A 157 3.41 13.10 -26.21
N GLN A 158 4.35 12.25 -25.81
CA GLN A 158 5.22 11.53 -26.73
C GLN A 158 4.54 10.31 -27.34
N SER A 159 3.72 9.60 -26.58
CA SER A 159 2.88 8.49 -27.07
C SER A 159 1.47 8.63 -26.49
N LYS A 160 0.47 8.18 -27.24
CA LYS A 160 -0.95 8.18 -26.81
C LYS A 160 -1.43 6.80 -26.41
N GLU A 161 -0.66 5.76 -26.69
CA GLU A 161 -1.04 4.38 -26.44
C GLU A 161 -0.83 4.04 -24.96
N VAL A 162 -1.87 3.52 -24.33
CA VAL A 162 -1.87 3.04 -22.93
C VAL A 162 -2.49 1.66 -22.92
N GLU A 163 -1.83 0.69 -22.32
CA GLU A 163 -2.42 -0.62 -22.10
C GLU A 163 -2.69 -0.82 -20.60
N ALA A 164 -3.93 -1.06 -20.24
CA ALA A 164 -4.35 -1.34 -18.87
C ALA A 164 -4.85 -2.78 -18.75
N ARG A 165 -4.32 -3.53 -17.79
CA ARG A 165 -4.69 -4.91 -17.50
C ARG A 165 -5.13 -5.06 -16.06
N SER A 166 -6.16 -5.89 -15.83
CA SER A 166 -6.59 -6.20 -14.46
C SER A 166 -6.69 -7.69 -14.21
N SER A 167 -6.66 -8.08 -12.94
CA SER A 167 -7.17 -9.38 -12.54
C SER A 167 -8.65 -9.49 -12.90
N THR A 168 -9.17 -10.72 -13.00
CA THR A 168 -10.57 -10.99 -13.35
C THR A 168 -11.57 -10.62 -12.24
N VAL A 169 -11.07 -10.21 -11.08
CA VAL A 169 -11.91 -9.84 -9.93
C VAL A 169 -12.55 -8.47 -10.16
N GLN A 170 -13.87 -8.39 -9.98
CA GLN A 170 -14.68 -7.20 -10.31
C GLN A 170 -14.12 -5.88 -9.76
N ARG A 171 -13.72 -5.84 -8.48
CA ARG A 171 -13.13 -4.61 -7.88
C ARG A 171 -11.86 -4.15 -8.58
N CYS A 172 -11.04 -5.07 -9.12
CA CYS A 172 -9.84 -4.70 -9.87
C CYS A 172 -10.21 -4.15 -11.26
N VAL A 173 -11.20 -4.77 -11.93
CA VAL A 173 -11.73 -4.28 -13.22
C VAL A 173 -12.32 -2.89 -13.07
N LEU A 174 -13.11 -2.65 -12.01
CA LEU A 174 -13.69 -1.33 -11.72
C LEU A 174 -12.62 -0.30 -11.34
N SER A 175 -11.59 -0.70 -10.61
CA SER A 175 -10.43 0.17 -10.28
C SER A 175 -9.70 0.60 -11.55
N MET A 176 -9.43 -0.34 -12.46
CA MET A 176 -8.86 -0.06 -13.78
C MET A 176 -9.75 0.93 -14.57
N GLY A 177 -11.07 0.67 -14.61
CA GLY A 177 -12.02 1.53 -15.29
C GLY A 177 -12.05 2.95 -14.73
N ALA A 178 -12.06 3.10 -13.38
CA ALA A 178 -12.04 4.41 -12.73
C ALA A 178 -10.76 5.19 -13.03
N PHE A 179 -9.60 4.52 -12.97
CA PHE A 179 -8.31 5.10 -13.27
C PHE A 179 -8.21 5.57 -14.74
N CYS A 180 -8.54 4.67 -15.68
CA CYS A 180 -8.44 4.95 -17.11
C CYS A 180 -9.45 6.01 -17.58
N THR A 181 -10.65 6.04 -16.98
CA THR A 181 -11.64 7.10 -17.24
C THR A 181 -11.10 8.47 -16.82
N ALA A 182 -10.39 8.55 -15.69
CA ALA A 182 -9.78 9.81 -15.26
C ALA A 182 -8.59 10.22 -16.16
N LEU A 183 -7.76 9.27 -16.62
CA LEU A 183 -6.72 9.56 -17.61
C LEU A 183 -7.31 10.09 -18.92
N ALA A 184 -8.37 9.46 -19.44
CA ALA A 184 -9.05 9.91 -20.64
C ALA A 184 -9.72 11.29 -20.48
N ALA A 185 -10.16 11.64 -19.27
CA ALA A 185 -10.67 12.98 -18.97
C ALA A 185 -9.57 14.06 -18.98
N GLU A 186 -8.35 13.73 -18.56
CA GLU A 186 -7.18 14.63 -18.61
C GLU A 186 -6.66 14.81 -20.06
N ASP A 187 -6.73 13.76 -20.88
CA ASP A 187 -6.35 13.81 -22.30
C ASP A 187 -7.24 12.88 -23.16
N PRO A 188 -8.29 13.42 -23.80
CA PRO A 188 -9.20 12.63 -24.63
C PRO A 188 -8.57 12.02 -25.91
N LYS A 189 -7.31 12.31 -26.19
CA LYS A 189 -6.55 11.74 -27.32
C LYS A 189 -5.82 10.45 -26.95
N LEU A 190 -5.84 10.06 -25.69
CA LEU A 190 -5.25 8.79 -25.28
C LEU A 190 -6.03 7.62 -25.88
N ASP A 191 -5.28 6.69 -26.46
CA ASP A 191 -5.78 5.40 -26.92
C ASP A 191 -5.53 4.36 -25.83
N ILE A 192 -6.59 3.97 -25.12
CA ILE A 192 -6.48 3.17 -23.89
C ILE A 192 -7.13 1.82 -24.11
N ASP A 193 -6.32 0.77 -24.21
CA ASP A 193 -6.75 -0.61 -24.20
C ASP A 193 -7.07 -1.08 -22.77
N LEU A 194 -8.30 -1.55 -22.53
CA LEU A 194 -8.74 -2.15 -21.26
C LEU A 194 -8.85 -3.66 -21.41
N LEU A 195 -7.97 -4.39 -20.74
CA LEU A 195 -7.85 -5.84 -20.87
C LEU A 195 -8.03 -6.55 -19.53
N THR A 196 -8.79 -7.64 -19.52
CA THR A 196 -8.89 -8.58 -18.40
C THR A 196 -9.01 -10.00 -18.92
N GLY A 197 -8.63 -10.99 -18.12
CA GLY A 197 -8.75 -12.38 -18.53
C GLY A 197 -7.82 -13.31 -17.75
N GLN A 198 -8.14 -14.60 -17.79
CA GLN A 198 -7.42 -15.63 -17.05
C GLN A 198 -5.90 -15.65 -17.38
N ARG A 199 -5.54 -15.40 -18.63
CA ARG A 199 -4.12 -15.34 -19.05
C ARG A 199 -3.28 -14.29 -18.35
N TYR A 200 -3.87 -13.26 -17.73
CA TYR A 200 -3.15 -12.24 -16.98
C TYR A 200 -3.02 -12.60 -15.50
N MET A 201 -3.83 -13.55 -15.01
CA MET A 201 -3.79 -13.98 -13.62
C MET A 201 -2.46 -14.61 -13.24
N ASP A 202 -1.76 -15.23 -14.19
CA ASP A 202 -0.47 -15.90 -13.97
C ASP A 202 0.64 -14.95 -13.49
N TYR A 203 0.47 -13.63 -13.67
CA TYR A 203 1.42 -12.64 -13.17
C TYR A 203 0.77 -11.53 -12.35
N ILE A 204 -0.44 -11.04 -12.69
CA ILE A 204 -1.12 -9.98 -11.92
C ILE A 204 -1.56 -10.46 -10.52
N ALA A 205 -1.89 -11.75 -10.40
CA ALA A 205 -2.39 -12.35 -9.16
C ALA A 205 -1.84 -13.77 -8.92
N HIS A 206 -0.56 -13.98 -9.23
CA HIS A 206 0.09 -15.29 -9.12
C HIS A 206 0.11 -15.79 -7.67
N THR A 207 -0.31 -17.04 -7.46
CA THR A 207 -0.41 -17.67 -6.13
C THR A 207 0.15 -19.10 -6.05
N THR A 208 0.70 -19.61 -7.15
CA THR A 208 1.28 -20.97 -7.16
C THR A 208 2.43 -21.07 -6.14
N GLY A 209 2.38 -22.07 -5.27
CA GLY A 209 3.38 -22.27 -4.21
C GLY A 209 3.18 -21.43 -2.96
N TYR A 210 2.16 -20.56 -2.93
CA TYR A 210 1.93 -19.61 -1.84
C TYR A 210 1.73 -20.29 -0.48
N GLY A 211 0.83 -21.28 -0.39
CA GLY A 211 0.55 -21.99 0.86
C GLY A 211 1.77 -22.77 1.38
N GLU A 212 2.58 -23.33 0.48
CA GLU A 212 3.83 -24.01 0.85
C GLU A 212 4.89 -23.03 1.35
N ALA A 213 5.03 -21.88 0.70
CA ALA A 213 5.99 -20.85 1.08
C ALA A 213 5.75 -20.29 2.48
N THR A 214 4.48 -20.25 2.91
CA THR A 214 4.07 -19.70 4.21
C THR A 214 3.65 -20.77 5.22
N ALA A 215 3.95 -22.03 4.95
CA ALA A 215 3.65 -23.14 5.86
C ALA A 215 4.30 -22.91 7.23
N GLY A 216 3.50 -22.96 8.29
CA GLY A 216 3.95 -22.69 9.67
C GLY A 216 3.62 -21.28 10.19
N SER A 217 3.26 -20.32 9.35
CA SER A 217 2.84 -18.98 9.79
C SER A 217 1.66 -19.02 10.76
N ASP A 218 0.67 -19.88 10.52
CA ASP A 218 -0.48 -20.07 11.41
C ASP A 218 -0.07 -20.49 12.82
N LYS A 219 0.97 -21.34 12.96
CA LYS A 219 1.46 -21.75 14.27
C LYS A 219 2.05 -20.58 15.05
N MET A 220 2.81 -19.71 14.38
CA MET A 220 3.38 -18.50 15.00
C MET A 220 2.27 -17.54 15.42
N LEU A 221 1.31 -17.26 14.55
CA LEU A 221 0.18 -16.39 14.85
C LEU A 221 -0.71 -16.91 15.98
N LYS A 222 -0.95 -18.24 16.05
CA LYS A 222 -1.67 -18.85 17.16
C LYS A 222 -0.91 -18.74 18.49
N ALA A 223 0.43 -18.91 18.46
CA ALA A 223 1.26 -18.72 19.65
C ALA A 223 1.21 -17.27 20.14
N TYR A 224 1.30 -16.30 19.22
CA TYR A 224 1.19 -14.88 19.53
C TYR A 224 -0.17 -14.55 20.17
N LYS A 225 -1.29 -14.98 19.57
CA LYS A 225 -2.65 -14.80 20.13
C LYS A 225 -2.79 -15.38 21.54
N LYS A 226 -2.17 -16.53 21.78
CA LYS A 226 -2.21 -17.16 23.11
C LYS A 226 -1.42 -16.37 24.16
N ALA A 227 -0.30 -15.78 23.75
CA ALA A 227 0.53 -14.93 24.63
C ALA A 227 -0.09 -13.53 24.89
N HIS A 228 -0.94 -13.05 23.95
CA HIS A 228 -1.60 -11.75 24.00
C HIS A 228 -3.13 -11.93 23.96
N PRO A 229 -3.75 -12.37 25.06
CA PRO A 229 -5.21 -12.56 25.12
C PRO A 229 -5.91 -11.20 25.03
N ARG A 230 -6.92 -11.13 24.17
CA ARG A 230 -7.71 -9.89 23.99
C ARG A 230 -8.64 -9.64 25.18
N ASP A 231 -8.81 -8.37 25.52
CA ASP A 231 -9.83 -7.90 26.44
C ASP A 231 -11.19 -7.84 25.72
N THR A 232 -12.04 -8.82 25.99
CA THR A 232 -13.38 -8.94 25.38
C THR A 232 -14.50 -8.47 26.30
N VAL A 233 -14.19 -7.70 27.34
CA VAL A 233 -15.18 -7.26 28.33
C VAL A 233 -15.26 -5.75 28.54
N SER A 234 -14.20 -5.03 28.32
CA SER A 234 -14.16 -3.58 28.60
C SER A 234 -15.09 -2.75 27.70
N PHE A 235 -15.41 -3.22 26.51
CA PHE A 235 -16.35 -2.52 25.62
C PHE A 235 -17.78 -2.44 26.21
N PHE A 236 -18.19 -3.38 27.09
CA PHE A 236 -19.52 -3.35 27.73
C PHE A 236 -19.73 -2.07 28.53
N ALA A 237 -18.71 -1.61 29.27
CA ALA A 237 -18.77 -0.37 30.03
C ALA A 237 -18.84 0.90 29.16
N LEU A 238 -18.45 0.80 27.91
CA LEU A 238 -18.50 1.91 26.97
C LEU A 238 -19.77 1.95 26.13
N MET A 239 -20.32 0.76 25.82
CA MET A 239 -21.46 0.63 24.89
C MET A 239 -22.82 0.54 25.61
N PHE A 240 -22.86 0.13 26.88
CA PHE A 240 -24.12 -0.08 27.62
C PHE A 240 -24.20 0.83 28.85
N ASN A 241 -25.43 1.23 29.23
CA ASN A 241 -25.67 2.00 30.45
C ASN A 241 -25.33 1.17 31.70
N ASP A 242 -25.71 -0.11 31.69
CA ASP A 242 -25.28 -1.12 32.64
C ASP A 242 -24.52 -2.25 31.88
N PRO A 243 -23.23 -2.47 32.16
CA PRO A 243 -22.47 -3.56 31.57
C PRO A 243 -23.07 -4.96 31.83
N ALA A 244 -23.78 -5.15 32.95
CA ALA A 244 -24.42 -6.42 33.28
C ALA A 244 -25.61 -6.71 32.38
N GLU A 245 -26.44 -5.69 32.09
CA GLU A 245 -27.52 -5.80 31.10
C GLU A 245 -26.96 -6.10 29.71
N GLY A 246 -25.88 -5.42 29.31
CA GLY A 246 -25.20 -5.67 28.01
C GLY A 246 -24.78 -7.12 27.86
N ARG A 247 -24.21 -7.73 28.89
CA ARG A 247 -23.79 -9.14 28.86
C ARG A 247 -24.97 -10.12 28.72
N ALA A 248 -26.18 -9.73 29.10
CA ALA A 248 -27.37 -10.55 28.89
C ALA A 248 -27.77 -10.64 27.39
N PHE A 249 -27.53 -9.61 26.64
CA PHE A 249 -27.79 -9.56 25.18
C PHE A 249 -26.67 -10.18 24.34
N ILE A 250 -25.43 -9.85 24.63
CA ILE A 250 -24.27 -10.30 23.84
C ILE A 250 -23.76 -11.63 24.39
N LYS A 251 -24.05 -12.71 23.68
CA LYS A 251 -23.70 -14.08 24.11
C LYS A 251 -22.25 -14.46 23.82
N ASP A 252 -21.70 -13.97 22.70
CA ASP A 252 -20.32 -14.20 22.30
C ASP A 252 -19.57 -12.87 22.23
N ALA A 253 -18.99 -12.47 23.36
CA ALA A 253 -18.26 -11.21 23.49
C ALA A 253 -17.04 -11.12 22.56
N TYR A 254 -16.37 -12.25 22.30
CA TYR A 254 -15.21 -12.27 21.40
C TYR A 254 -15.61 -12.01 19.95
N HIS A 255 -16.68 -12.66 19.49
CA HIS A 255 -17.18 -12.46 18.12
C HIS A 255 -17.75 -11.06 17.95
N PHE A 256 -18.51 -10.57 18.93
CA PHE A 256 -19.04 -9.20 18.95
C PHE A 256 -17.94 -8.15 18.83
N GLU A 257 -16.91 -8.23 19.67
CA GLU A 257 -15.78 -7.31 19.65
C GLU A 257 -15.01 -7.39 18.30
N SER A 258 -14.84 -8.62 17.76
CA SER A 258 -14.20 -8.79 16.44
C SER A 258 -14.97 -8.07 15.33
N ASN A 259 -16.30 -8.15 15.35
CA ASN A 259 -17.15 -7.44 14.40
C ASN A 259 -17.12 -5.91 14.62
N LEU A 260 -17.02 -5.46 15.86
CA LEU A 260 -16.90 -4.02 16.18
C LEU A 260 -15.57 -3.45 15.63
N ILE A 261 -14.47 -4.20 15.79
CA ILE A 261 -13.16 -3.84 15.19
C ILE A 261 -13.25 -3.83 13.66
N ASP A 262 -13.95 -4.79 13.07
CA ASP A 262 -14.15 -4.79 11.62
C ASP A 262 -14.97 -3.59 11.16
N CYS A 263 -16.01 -3.18 11.89
CA CYS A 263 -16.72 -1.93 11.58
C CYS A 263 -15.79 -0.71 11.66
N ALA A 264 -14.95 -0.62 12.70
CA ALA A 264 -13.96 0.44 12.85
C ALA A 264 -12.97 0.49 11.67
N ASN A 265 -12.56 -0.68 11.16
CA ASN A 265 -11.62 -0.77 10.05
C ASN A 265 -12.25 -0.46 8.67
N TYR A 266 -13.53 -0.85 8.46
CA TYR A 266 -14.20 -0.73 7.15
C TYR A 266 -15.02 0.56 6.99
N CYS A 267 -15.42 1.26 8.06
CA CYS A 267 -16.24 2.47 7.96
C CYS A 267 -15.64 3.50 6.99
N GLN A 268 -14.33 3.71 7.03
CA GLN A 268 -13.61 4.59 6.12
C GLN A 268 -13.74 4.17 4.65
N CYS A 269 -13.73 2.86 4.36
CA CYS A 269 -13.91 2.34 3.00
C CYS A 269 -15.31 2.57 2.46
N LEU A 270 -16.31 2.66 3.33
CA LEU A 270 -17.71 2.95 3.01
C LEU A 270 -18.01 4.45 2.98
N GLY A 271 -17.11 5.28 3.51
CA GLY A 271 -17.33 6.71 3.69
C GLY A 271 -18.23 7.05 4.88
N VAL A 272 -18.34 6.12 5.84
CA VAL A 272 -19.08 6.30 7.09
C VAL A 272 -18.13 6.83 8.17
N GLU A 273 -18.65 7.75 9.00
CA GLU A 273 -17.87 8.33 10.09
C GLU A 273 -17.48 7.28 11.12
N ASP A 274 -16.23 7.31 11.57
CA ASP A 274 -15.75 6.46 12.66
C ASP A 274 -16.25 6.95 14.03
N VAL A 275 -17.05 6.13 14.65
CA VAL A 275 -17.48 6.27 16.05
C VAL A 275 -17.11 5.04 16.88
N PHE A 276 -16.59 4.01 16.23
CA PHE A 276 -16.42 2.67 16.81
C PHE A 276 -15.23 2.62 17.75
N HIS A 277 -14.13 3.32 17.47
CA HIS A 277 -12.97 3.39 18.35
C HIS A 277 -13.31 3.98 19.74
N ARG A 278 -14.36 4.82 19.83
CA ARG A 278 -14.82 5.34 21.11
C ARG A 278 -15.53 4.29 21.99
N CYS A 279 -15.90 3.16 21.39
CA CYS A 279 -16.60 2.05 22.05
C CYS A 279 -15.65 0.97 22.61
N MET A 280 -14.35 1.14 22.39
CA MET A 280 -13.30 0.20 22.81
C MET A 280 -12.15 0.95 23.48
N PRO A 281 -11.45 0.35 24.47
CA PRO A 281 -10.16 0.86 24.96
C PRO A 281 -9.10 0.85 23.82
N PHE A 282 -8.11 1.73 23.94
CA PHE A 282 -6.99 1.83 22.98
C PHE A 282 -6.30 0.46 22.79
N GLU A 283 -6.02 -0.23 23.86
CA GLU A 283 -5.30 -1.50 23.88
C GLU A 283 -6.01 -2.57 23.03
N VAL A 284 -7.35 -2.58 23.05
CA VAL A 284 -8.16 -3.56 22.32
C VAL A 284 -7.96 -3.44 20.80
N TYR A 285 -8.11 -2.24 20.26
CA TYR A 285 -7.96 -2.06 18.83
C TYR A 285 -6.49 -1.97 18.39
N TYR A 286 -5.56 -1.57 19.26
CA TYR A 286 -4.14 -1.62 19.01
C TYR A 286 -3.64 -3.08 18.93
N ASP A 287 -4.01 -3.95 19.84
CA ASP A 287 -3.66 -5.37 19.81
C ASP A 287 -4.22 -6.08 18.58
N ALA A 288 -5.45 -5.73 18.19
CA ALA A 288 -6.05 -6.24 16.96
C ALA A 288 -5.29 -5.75 15.72
N TRP A 289 -4.87 -4.48 15.69
CA TRP A 289 -4.02 -3.91 14.65
C TRP A 289 -2.67 -4.64 14.60
N SER A 290 -1.96 -4.79 15.71
CA SER A 290 -0.66 -5.45 15.79
C SER A 290 -0.71 -6.87 15.24
N LEU A 291 -1.68 -7.67 15.69
CA LEU A 291 -1.87 -9.02 15.17
C LEU A 291 -2.10 -9.05 13.65
N LYS A 292 -2.91 -8.13 13.13
CA LYS A 292 -3.17 -8.03 11.69
C LYS A 292 -1.93 -7.56 10.93
N ASN A 293 -1.21 -6.58 11.46
CA ASN A 293 0.03 -6.05 10.89
C ASN A 293 1.09 -7.14 10.76
N ARG A 294 1.33 -7.88 11.86
CA ARG A 294 2.25 -9.04 11.89
C ARG A 294 1.82 -10.15 10.93
N SER A 295 0.53 -10.44 10.87
CA SER A 295 -0.01 -11.45 9.95
C SER A 295 0.21 -11.07 8.49
N LEU A 296 -0.07 -9.85 8.10
CA LEU A 296 0.13 -9.36 6.74
C LEU A 296 1.60 -9.46 6.33
N TYR A 297 2.49 -8.97 7.21
CA TYR A 297 3.90 -8.97 6.90
C TYR A 297 4.49 -10.38 6.85
N LEU A 298 4.21 -11.20 7.86
CA LEU A 298 4.71 -12.58 7.97
C LEU A 298 4.33 -13.43 6.74
N VAL A 299 3.09 -13.28 6.27
CA VAL A 299 2.53 -14.13 5.20
C VAL A 299 2.81 -13.57 3.81
N HIS A 300 2.93 -12.26 3.64
CA HIS A 300 2.94 -11.64 2.31
C HIS A 300 4.23 -10.90 1.96
N CYS A 301 5.01 -10.46 2.95
CA CYS A 301 6.19 -9.65 2.76
C CYS A 301 7.50 -10.45 2.91
N ASN A 302 8.62 -9.73 2.96
CA ASN A 302 9.96 -10.30 3.09
C ASN A 302 10.31 -10.59 4.56
N SER A 303 9.50 -11.43 5.23
CA SER A 303 9.80 -11.80 6.61
C SER A 303 11.09 -12.63 6.72
N ALA A 304 11.79 -12.54 7.85
CA ALA A 304 12.99 -13.33 8.10
C ALA A 304 12.68 -14.83 8.04
N GLU A 305 11.47 -15.23 8.43
CA GLU A 305 11.02 -16.61 8.54
C GLU A 305 10.61 -17.24 7.21
N PHE A 306 9.94 -16.50 6.34
CA PHE A 306 9.32 -17.03 5.12
C PHE A 306 9.70 -16.29 3.84
N GLY A 307 10.38 -15.13 3.93
CA GLY A 307 10.68 -14.27 2.80
C GLY A 307 11.43 -14.97 1.67
N ASP A 308 12.41 -15.83 1.99
CA ASP A 308 13.22 -16.54 0.99
C ASP A 308 12.39 -17.44 0.05
N LYS A 309 11.24 -17.94 0.55
CA LYS A 309 10.31 -18.75 -0.25
C LYS A 309 9.16 -17.92 -0.81
N ARG A 310 8.74 -16.87 -0.07
CA ARG A 310 7.55 -16.09 -0.41
C ARG A 310 7.83 -15.05 -1.51
N ILE A 311 8.96 -14.35 -1.43
CA ILE A 311 9.27 -13.27 -2.36
C ILE A 311 9.49 -13.75 -3.81
N PRO A 312 10.18 -14.89 -4.07
CA PRO A 312 10.34 -15.40 -5.44
C PRO A 312 9.03 -15.68 -6.18
N ILE A 313 7.91 -15.90 -5.47
CA ILE A 313 6.58 -16.09 -6.07
C ILE A 313 6.14 -14.83 -6.85
N GLY A 314 6.68 -13.66 -6.54
CA GLY A 314 6.47 -12.42 -7.29
C GLY A 314 7.17 -12.35 -8.65
N LYS A 315 8.06 -13.32 -8.97
CA LYS A 315 8.88 -13.31 -10.19
C LYS A 315 8.07 -13.13 -11.49
N PRO A 316 6.96 -13.83 -11.74
CA PRO A 316 6.22 -13.66 -13.00
C PRO A 316 5.76 -12.20 -13.24
N LEU A 317 5.40 -11.47 -12.19
CA LEU A 317 5.04 -10.05 -12.29
C LEU A 317 6.27 -9.19 -12.61
N VAL A 318 7.41 -9.46 -11.99
CA VAL A 318 8.67 -8.76 -12.27
C VAL A 318 9.13 -9.02 -13.70
N ASP A 319 9.03 -10.25 -14.18
CA ASP A 319 9.38 -10.62 -15.55
C ASP A 319 8.51 -9.86 -16.59
N ASP A 320 7.17 -9.74 -16.35
CA ASP A 320 6.30 -8.93 -17.21
C ASP A 320 6.64 -7.43 -17.15
N ILE A 321 6.97 -6.89 -15.99
CA ILE A 321 7.42 -5.50 -15.83
C ILE A 321 8.71 -5.26 -16.64
N ILE A 322 9.71 -6.12 -16.49
CA ILE A 322 10.99 -6.00 -17.21
C ILE A 322 10.78 -6.12 -18.72
N ALA A 323 10.03 -7.14 -19.18
CA ALA A 323 9.79 -7.34 -20.60
C ALA A 323 9.11 -6.14 -21.28
N LYS A 324 8.12 -5.54 -20.60
CA LYS A 324 7.42 -4.34 -21.10
C LYS A 324 8.33 -3.11 -21.08
N ALA A 325 9.12 -2.95 -20.03
CA ALA A 325 10.10 -1.87 -19.94
C ALA A 325 11.18 -1.99 -21.03
N ASP A 326 11.72 -3.18 -21.27
CA ASP A 326 12.69 -3.42 -22.33
C ASP A 326 12.12 -3.08 -23.73
N ALA A 327 10.84 -3.45 -23.98
CA ALA A 327 10.15 -3.08 -25.22
C ALA A 327 10.01 -1.56 -25.37
N ALA A 328 9.67 -0.85 -24.30
CA ALA A 328 9.59 0.62 -24.30
C ALA A 328 10.95 1.27 -24.51
N VAL A 329 12.00 0.73 -23.90
CA VAL A 329 13.39 1.17 -24.10
C VAL A 329 13.84 0.93 -25.53
N ALA A 330 13.46 -0.16 -26.16
CA ALA A 330 13.75 -0.44 -27.58
C ALA A 330 12.94 0.42 -28.57
N GLY A 331 12.00 1.24 -28.10
CA GLY A 331 11.17 2.10 -28.94
C GLY A 331 9.87 1.43 -29.44
N ASN A 332 9.56 0.23 -28.98
CA ASN A 332 8.34 -0.55 -29.32
C ASN A 332 7.29 -0.48 -28.21
N GLY A 333 7.45 0.46 -27.28
CA GLY A 333 6.59 0.60 -26.12
C GLY A 333 5.53 1.68 -26.28
N ARG A 334 4.58 1.63 -25.36
CA ARG A 334 3.50 2.60 -25.19
C ARG A 334 3.92 3.72 -24.25
N ALA A 335 3.01 4.70 -24.00
CA ALA A 335 3.17 5.70 -22.94
C ALA A 335 3.17 5.02 -21.55
N ALA A 336 2.25 4.06 -21.36
CA ALA A 336 2.15 3.37 -20.09
C ALA A 336 1.63 1.93 -20.23
N ASP A 337 2.16 1.04 -19.39
CA ASP A 337 1.58 -0.27 -19.07
C ASP A 337 1.06 -0.26 -17.63
N LEU A 338 -0.26 -0.33 -17.48
CA LEU A 338 -0.96 -0.24 -16.19
C LEU A 338 -1.49 -1.62 -15.77
N ARG A 339 -1.25 -2.01 -14.50
CA ARG A 339 -1.71 -3.28 -13.96
C ARG A 339 -2.51 -3.03 -12.70
N PHE A 340 -3.66 -3.71 -12.57
CA PHE A 340 -4.58 -3.59 -11.43
C PHE A 340 -4.84 -4.96 -10.82
N GLY A 341 -4.42 -5.13 -9.58
CA GLY A 341 -4.48 -6.40 -8.87
C GLY A 341 -4.78 -6.24 -7.38
N HIS A 342 -4.01 -6.95 -6.56
CA HIS A 342 -4.28 -7.14 -5.15
C HIS A 342 -3.09 -6.71 -4.29
N ASP A 343 -3.31 -6.72 -2.97
CA ASP A 343 -2.29 -6.40 -1.97
C ASP A 343 -1.16 -7.45 -1.92
N TYR A 344 -1.49 -8.75 -1.93
CA TYR A 344 -0.49 -9.81 -1.78
C TYR A 344 0.58 -9.88 -2.91
N PRO A 345 0.28 -9.60 -4.20
CA PRO A 345 1.32 -9.49 -5.21
C PRO A 345 2.14 -8.21 -5.05
N LEU A 346 1.49 -7.10 -4.65
CA LEU A 346 2.20 -5.84 -4.42
C LEU A 346 3.18 -5.95 -3.24
N MET A 347 2.79 -6.62 -2.15
CA MET A 347 3.68 -6.87 -1.00
C MET A 347 4.89 -7.73 -1.39
N ALA A 348 4.68 -8.79 -2.18
CA ALA A 348 5.80 -9.58 -2.71
C ALA A 348 6.68 -8.76 -3.66
N LEU A 349 6.07 -7.95 -4.51
CA LEU A 349 6.78 -7.08 -5.46
C LEU A 349 7.70 -6.10 -4.74
N THR A 350 7.26 -5.45 -3.65
CA THR A 350 8.10 -4.53 -2.88
C THR A 350 9.35 -5.20 -2.33
N GLY A 351 9.22 -6.43 -1.82
CA GLY A 351 10.36 -7.24 -1.36
C GLY A 351 11.26 -7.71 -2.50
N TYR A 352 10.67 -8.11 -3.65
CA TYR A 352 11.44 -8.55 -4.83
C TYR A 352 12.27 -7.42 -5.41
N LEU A 353 11.69 -6.23 -5.54
CA LEU A 353 12.35 -5.04 -6.05
C LEU A 353 13.28 -4.38 -5.01
N ASP A 354 13.29 -4.86 -3.78
CA ASP A 354 14.09 -4.37 -2.66
C ASP A 354 13.85 -2.90 -2.34
N LEU A 355 12.59 -2.49 -2.35
CA LEU A 355 12.22 -1.11 -2.08
C LEU A 355 12.54 -0.73 -0.64
N GLN A 356 13.27 0.35 -0.45
CA GLN A 356 13.67 0.83 0.87
C GLN A 356 12.44 1.11 1.75
N GLY A 357 12.50 0.65 2.99
CA GLY A 357 11.44 0.83 3.99
C GLY A 357 10.24 -0.11 3.82
N VAL A 358 9.77 -0.34 2.60
CA VAL A 358 8.57 -1.18 2.33
C VAL A 358 8.95 -2.65 2.14
N GLY A 359 10.02 -2.92 1.39
CA GLY A 359 10.50 -4.26 1.04
C GLY A 359 11.58 -4.82 1.97
N GLY A 360 11.86 -4.16 3.09
CA GLY A 360 12.88 -4.58 4.06
C GLY A 360 12.66 -6.01 4.57
N ARG A 361 13.67 -6.58 5.23
CA ARG A 361 13.63 -7.93 5.81
C ARG A 361 13.59 -7.83 7.33
N TYR A 362 12.46 -8.18 7.94
CA TYR A 362 12.25 -8.07 9.38
C TYR A 362 11.78 -9.39 9.98
N SER A 363 12.21 -9.68 11.21
CA SER A 363 11.71 -10.83 11.99
C SER A 363 10.31 -10.53 12.54
N PHE A 364 9.60 -11.59 12.93
CA PHE A 364 8.24 -11.50 13.48
C PHE A 364 8.14 -10.51 14.66
N ASP A 365 9.18 -10.48 15.51
CA ASP A 365 9.18 -9.63 16.71
C ASP A 365 9.41 -8.15 16.38
N GLU A 366 10.10 -7.83 15.27
CA GLU A 366 10.42 -6.45 14.86
C GLU A 366 9.34 -5.77 14.01
N ILE A 367 8.33 -6.53 13.52
CA ILE A 367 7.41 -6.04 12.49
C ILE A 367 6.74 -4.73 12.87
N ASP A 368 6.18 -4.64 14.10
CA ASP A 368 5.44 -3.44 14.50
C ASP A 368 6.34 -2.21 14.69
N ASP A 369 7.65 -2.41 14.86
CA ASP A 369 8.64 -1.33 14.98
C ASP A 369 9.23 -0.89 13.63
N LYS A 370 9.04 -1.69 12.57
CA LYS A 370 9.70 -1.49 11.27
C LYS A 370 8.74 -1.32 10.10
N TRP A 371 7.52 -1.86 10.20
CA TRP A 371 6.57 -1.88 9.09
C TRP A 371 5.16 -1.53 9.56
N PHE A 372 4.53 -0.59 8.87
CA PHE A 372 3.22 -0.07 9.19
C PHE A 372 2.25 -0.31 8.03
N GLY A 373 1.39 -1.33 8.15
CA GLY A 373 0.51 -1.80 7.08
C GLY A 373 -0.37 -0.72 6.48
N SER A 374 -0.85 0.21 7.29
CA SER A 374 -1.74 1.29 6.87
C SER A 374 -1.09 2.29 5.91
N TRP A 375 0.24 2.39 5.93
CA TRP A 375 0.97 3.20 4.96
C TRP A 375 1.57 2.37 3.82
N ASN A 376 2.02 1.15 4.19
CA ASN A 376 2.78 0.32 3.27
C ASN A 376 1.88 -0.47 2.33
N ILE A 377 0.62 -0.72 2.71
CA ILE A 377 -0.31 -1.52 1.90
C ILE A 377 -1.78 -1.07 2.06
N CYS A 378 -2.02 0.24 2.14
CA CYS A 378 -3.38 0.79 2.14
C CYS A 378 -4.16 0.44 0.88
N MET A 379 -5.46 0.76 0.85
CA MET A 379 -6.26 0.66 -0.38
C MET A 379 -5.64 1.49 -1.50
N ALA A 380 -5.78 1.07 -2.74
CA ALA A 380 -5.18 1.69 -3.93
C ALA A 380 -3.65 1.88 -3.90
N SER A 381 -2.92 1.24 -2.95
CA SER A 381 -1.46 1.25 -2.95
C SER A 381 -0.91 0.88 -4.32
N ASN A 382 0.15 1.59 -4.75
CA ASN A 382 0.65 1.42 -6.10
C ASN A 382 2.17 1.63 -6.21
N LEU A 383 2.75 0.97 -7.21
CA LEU A 383 4.11 1.16 -7.68
C LEU A 383 4.06 1.83 -9.06
N GLN A 384 4.87 2.84 -9.26
CA GLN A 384 5.09 3.48 -10.55
C GLN A 384 6.60 3.51 -10.84
N LEU A 385 7.02 2.88 -11.92
CA LEU A 385 8.38 2.99 -12.45
C LEU A 385 8.35 3.98 -13.60
N VAL A 386 8.98 5.12 -13.44
CA VAL A 386 9.00 6.18 -14.45
C VAL A 386 10.35 6.19 -15.15
N PHE A 387 10.34 6.02 -16.47
CA PHE A 387 11.51 5.89 -17.31
C PHE A 387 11.83 7.21 -18.01
N TYR A 388 13.11 7.58 -17.98
CA TYR A 388 13.62 8.83 -18.55
C TYR A 388 14.73 8.51 -19.56
N ARG A 389 14.75 9.24 -20.68
CA ARG A 389 15.76 9.06 -21.73
C ARG A 389 16.43 10.38 -22.08
N ASN A 390 17.75 10.36 -22.31
CA ASN A 390 18.50 11.47 -22.87
C ASN A 390 18.67 11.33 -24.40
N ARG A 391 19.31 12.33 -25.03
CA ARG A 391 19.55 12.31 -26.49
C ARG A 391 20.54 11.23 -26.94
N SER A 392 21.41 10.78 -26.03
CA SER A 392 22.39 9.71 -26.34
C SER A 392 21.76 8.31 -26.26
N GLY A 393 20.51 8.20 -25.79
CA GLY A 393 19.82 6.92 -25.62
C GLY A 393 19.96 6.32 -24.21
N ASP A 394 20.72 6.95 -23.30
CA ASP A 394 20.84 6.47 -21.93
C ASP A 394 19.49 6.53 -21.22
N VAL A 395 19.16 5.49 -20.44
CA VAL A 395 17.88 5.36 -19.75
C VAL A 395 18.06 5.35 -18.24
N LEU A 396 17.29 6.19 -17.58
CA LEU A 396 17.16 6.22 -16.11
C LEU A 396 15.76 5.83 -15.70
N VAL A 397 15.65 5.24 -14.50
CA VAL A 397 14.38 4.86 -13.88
C VAL A 397 14.28 5.50 -12.50
N LYS A 398 13.11 6.06 -12.19
CA LYS A 398 12.73 6.50 -10.85
C LYS A 398 11.61 5.62 -10.33
N CYS A 399 11.79 5.05 -9.13
CA CYS A 399 10.78 4.24 -8.45
C CYS A 399 9.91 5.13 -7.56
N LEU A 400 8.60 5.01 -7.70
CA LEU A 400 7.61 5.66 -6.84
C LEU A 400 6.74 4.58 -6.20
N TYR A 401 6.67 4.56 -4.89
CA TYR A 401 5.72 3.74 -4.16
C TYR A 401 4.69 4.63 -3.46
N ASN A 402 3.41 4.36 -3.63
CA ASN A 402 2.33 5.26 -3.21
C ASN A 402 2.63 6.72 -3.61
N GLU A 403 3.07 6.92 -4.87
CA GLU A 403 3.45 8.19 -5.49
C GLU A 403 4.69 8.88 -4.89
N ARG A 404 5.35 8.29 -3.87
CA ARG A 404 6.56 8.82 -3.20
C ARG A 404 7.82 8.22 -3.80
N GLU A 405 8.87 9.03 -3.92
CA GLU A 405 10.20 8.56 -4.35
C GLU A 405 10.74 7.52 -3.38
N THR A 406 11.16 6.39 -3.90
CA THR A 406 11.63 5.23 -3.11
C THR A 406 12.95 4.76 -3.67
N LEU A 407 13.93 4.51 -2.79
CA LEU A 407 15.21 3.95 -3.15
C LEU A 407 15.18 2.40 -3.15
N ILE A 408 16.22 1.82 -3.74
CA ILE A 408 16.49 0.37 -3.75
C ILE A 408 17.61 0.09 -2.75
N ASN A 409 17.42 -0.86 -1.81
CA ASN A 409 18.39 -1.06 -0.73
C ASN A 409 19.77 -1.53 -1.22
N GLY A 410 19.85 -2.46 -2.15
CA GLY A 410 21.10 -3.10 -2.56
C GLY A 410 21.77 -2.45 -3.78
N LEU A 411 21.32 -1.29 -4.23
CA LEU A 411 21.84 -0.63 -5.44
C LEU A 411 22.01 0.88 -5.21
N GLU A 412 23.20 1.40 -5.52
CA GLU A 412 23.45 2.84 -5.45
C GLU A 412 22.78 3.56 -6.63
N PRO A 413 22.05 4.66 -6.37
CA PRO A 413 21.45 5.43 -7.45
C PRO A 413 22.51 6.18 -8.26
N PHE A 414 22.25 6.35 -9.55
CA PHE A 414 23.09 7.17 -10.44
C PHE A 414 23.03 8.66 -10.06
N TYR A 415 21.84 9.16 -9.72
CA TYR A 415 21.63 10.56 -9.31
C TYR A 415 20.32 10.70 -8.51
N GLY A 416 20.36 11.19 -7.29
CA GLY A 416 19.18 11.28 -6.44
C GLY A 416 18.42 9.94 -6.39
N PRO A 417 17.10 9.89 -6.73
CA PRO A 417 16.34 8.64 -6.79
C PRO A 417 16.35 7.97 -8.18
N TYR A 418 17.29 8.30 -9.05
CA TYR A 418 17.36 7.79 -10.42
C TYR A 418 18.45 6.72 -10.58
N TYR A 419 18.07 5.58 -11.11
CA TYR A 419 18.93 4.42 -11.38
C TYR A 419 19.14 4.25 -12.88
N ARG A 420 20.30 3.77 -13.33
CA ARG A 420 20.49 3.30 -14.71
C ARG A 420 19.65 2.05 -14.94
N TRP A 421 18.91 2.02 -16.04
CA TRP A 421 18.00 0.90 -16.30
C TRP A 421 18.72 -0.44 -16.43
N ASP A 422 19.84 -0.49 -17.15
CA ASP A 422 20.64 -1.70 -17.31
C ASP A 422 21.16 -2.26 -15.99
N GLU A 423 21.63 -1.41 -15.09
CA GLU A 423 22.09 -1.79 -13.75
C GLU A 423 20.94 -2.28 -12.87
N LEU A 424 19.84 -1.54 -12.85
CA LEU A 424 18.65 -1.88 -12.04
C LEU A 424 18.01 -3.17 -12.55
N ARG A 425 17.86 -3.31 -13.86
CA ARG A 425 17.35 -4.52 -14.50
C ARG A 425 18.19 -5.75 -14.16
N LYS A 426 19.52 -5.64 -14.28
CA LYS A 426 20.45 -6.70 -13.91
C LYS A 426 20.30 -7.07 -12.44
N TYR A 427 20.27 -6.09 -11.54
CA TYR A 427 20.11 -6.30 -10.12
C TYR A 427 18.84 -7.10 -9.82
N TRP A 428 17.69 -6.74 -10.39
CA TRP A 428 16.43 -7.46 -10.17
C TRP A 428 16.43 -8.87 -10.75
N MET A 429 17.06 -9.10 -11.90
CA MET A 429 17.14 -10.43 -12.52
C MET A 429 18.04 -11.41 -11.77
N GLU A 430 19.02 -10.92 -11.02
CA GLU A 430 20.00 -11.73 -10.29
C GLU A 430 19.61 -12.00 -8.83
N ARG A 431 18.49 -11.43 -8.33
CA ARG A 431 18.11 -11.55 -6.91
C ARG A 431 17.61 -12.95 -6.50
N PHE A 432 16.92 -13.69 -7.35
CA PHE A 432 16.28 -14.98 -7.04
C PHE A 432 16.37 -15.96 -8.19
#